data_37c8d69ea7e49732e608177becc4f6db
#
_entry.id   37c8d69ea7e49732e608177becc4f6db
#
_cell.length_a   1.000
_cell.length_b   1.000
_cell.length_c   1.000
_cell.angle_alpha   90.00
_cell.angle_beta   90.00
_cell.angle_gamma   90.00
#
_symmetry.space_group_name_H-M   'P 1'
#
loop_
_entity.id
_entity.type
_entity.pdbx_description
1 polymer ?
#
loop_
_entity_poly.entity_id
_entity_poly.type
_entity_poly.pdbx_seq_one_letter_code
_entity_poly.pdbx_strand_id
1 'polypeptide(L)'
;MSGQDEVVHIGGYTAQSGGRGSGIVAARRDPTTGALTPLGTVAVTASPSFLARHPTQPVLYAVNELTDGEISAWRVGSEGALAPLGSRSTGGAEPCHLAVLPDGGHLLAANYGSGSVAVFPLDAQGVPGERTDLVVHEGHGADPDRQDHAHAHMVSPGSGRGPIFAVDLGTDSVYRYDLDDATGRLVPRAPRIRTTAGTGPRHLARHPDGRRCFLVGELDASVTAYELTDDGALHQHGRVEASERSGHVQPSEVAVSPDGRFLYVGNRGVGTVAVFALAGDLPELVAEVDTGGEWPRHFALIGAHLYVADERADMVRVFRRDADTGVPEAVGEPVPVPSPTCVLP
;
A
#
# COMPACT_ATOMS: atom_id res chain seq x y z
N MET A 1 11.48 5.55 -23.84
CA MET A 1 10.69 4.99 -22.73
C MET A 1 10.04 3.74 -23.27
N SER A 2 10.36 2.58 -22.71
CA SER A 2 9.93 1.28 -23.22
C SER A 2 8.47 1.04 -22.86
N GLY A 3 7.70 0.32 -23.70
CA GLY A 3 6.28 0.03 -23.53
C GLY A 3 5.87 -0.73 -22.24
N GLN A 4 6.75 -0.81 -21.24
CA GLN A 4 6.45 -1.32 -19.89
C GLN A 4 5.71 -0.31 -19.02
N ASP A 5 5.88 1.01 -19.29
CA ASP A 5 5.22 2.09 -18.52
C ASP A 5 3.73 2.26 -18.88
N GLU A 6 3.25 1.52 -19.86
CA GLU A 6 1.87 1.55 -20.33
C GLU A 6 1.00 0.42 -19.78
N VAL A 7 1.56 -0.53 -19.05
CA VAL A 7 0.80 -1.64 -18.47
C VAL A 7 0.73 -1.52 -16.96
N VAL A 8 -0.49 -1.50 -16.43
CA VAL A 8 -0.77 -1.62 -15.02
C VAL A 8 -1.16 -3.06 -14.67
N HIS A 9 -0.71 -3.53 -13.51
CA HIS A 9 -1.12 -4.80 -12.94
C HIS A 9 -2.08 -4.56 -11.78
N ILE A 10 -3.10 -5.37 -11.68
CA ILE A 10 -4.15 -5.24 -10.67
C ILE A 10 -4.20 -6.55 -9.90
N GLY A 11 -3.94 -6.45 -8.59
CA GLY A 11 -4.12 -7.54 -7.64
C GLY A 11 -5.51 -7.53 -7.03
N GLY A 12 -5.94 -8.65 -6.49
CA GLY A 12 -7.26 -8.74 -5.90
C GLY A 12 -7.47 -9.99 -5.07
N TYR A 13 -8.58 -10.02 -4.35
CA TYR A 13 -9.00 -11.20 -3.62
C TYR A 13 -9.59 -12.24 -4.55
N THR A 14 -9.21 -13.51 -4.31
CA THR A 14 -9.79 -14.68 -4.98
C THR A 14 -10.71 -15.45 -4.02
N ALA A 15 -11.30 -16.56 -4.48
CA ALA A 15 -12.23 -17.33 -3.67
C ALA A 15 -11.67 -17.80 -2.33
N GLN A 16 -10.34 -17.98 -2.21
CA GLN A 16 -9.66 -18.39 -0.99
C GLN A 16 -9.78 -17.37 0.14
N SER A 17 -9.91 -16.08 -0.19
CA SER A 17 -10.13 -14.99 0.78
C SER A 17 -11.49 -14.31 0.56
N GLY A 18 -12.47 -15.05 0.03
CA GLY A 18 -13.86 -14.57 -0.12
C GLY A 18 -14.08 -13.61 -1.29
N GLY A 19 -13.09 -13.40 -2.15
CA GLY A 19 -13.20 -12.55 -3.34
C GLY A 19 -13.65 -13.30 -4.60
N ARG A 20 -13.74 -12.56 -5.71
CA ARG A 20 -14.21 -13.05 -7.02
C ARG A 20 -13.12 -13.00 -8.08
N GLY A 21 -11.93 -12.51 -7.75
CA GLY A 21 -10.79 -12.42 -8.65
C GLY A 21 -10.23 -13.78 -9.06
N SER A 22 -9.44 -13.82 -10.11
CA SER A 22 -8.77 -15.01 -10.64
C SER A 22 -7.25 -14.99 -10.47
N GLY A 23 -6.71 -13.94 -9.87
CA GLY A 23 -5.29 -13.72 -9.75
C GLY A 23 -4.91 -12.29 -10.13
N ILE A 24 -3.75 -12.12 -10.77
CA ILE A 24 -3.28 -10.81 -11.23
C ILE A 24 -3.84 -10.52 -12.62
N VAL A 25 -4.49 -9.38 -12.76
CA VAL A 25 -5.03 -8.87 -14.03
C VAL A 25 -4.09 -7.80 -14.57
N ALA A 26 -3.92 -7.72 -15.88
CA ALA A 26 -3.23 -6.62 -16.54
C ALA A 26 -4.22 -5.75 -17.32
N ALA A 27 -3.90 -4.47 -17.44
CA ALA A 27 -4.59 -3.53 -18.32
C ALA A 27 -3.57 -2.59 -18.99
N ARG A 28 -3.79 -2.28 -20.25
CA ARG A 28 -3.02 -1.26 -20.97
C ARG A 28 -3.55 0.11 -20.63
N ARG A 29 -2.68 0.99 -20.23
CA ARG A 29 -2.96 2.39 -19.91
C ARG A 29 -2.63 3.29 -21.08
N ASP A 30 -3.57 4.14 -21.48
CA ASP A 30 -3.29 5.26 -22.36
C ASP A 30 -2.68 6.41 -21.53
N PRO A 31 -1.44 6.84 -21.79
CA PRO A 31 -0.77 7.84 -20.98
C PRO A 31 -1.38 9.24 -21.07
N THR A 32 -2.11 9.53 -22.14
CA THR A 32 -2.74 10.83 -22.39
C THR A 32 -4.11 10.95 -21.72
N THR A 33 -4.94 9.94 -21.93
CA THR A 33 -6.33 9.94 -21.44
C THR A 33 -6.49 9.26 -20.09
N GLY A 34 -5.53 8.46 -19.68
CA GLY A 34 -5.61 7.61 -18.49
C GLY A 34 -6.45 6.34 -18.68
N ALA A 35 -7.14 6.20 -19.81
CA ALA A 35 -8.02 5.06 -20.03
C ALA A 35 -7.31 3.72 -19.90
N LEU A 36 -8.00 2.74 -19.30
CA LEU A 36 -7.52 1.37 -19.16
C LEU A 36 -8.24 0.46 -20.15
N THR A 37 -7.48 -0.33 -20.90
CA THR A 37 -7.97 -1.42 -21.73
C THR A 37 -7.57 -2.74 -21.09
N PRO A 38 -8.53 -3.57 -20.61
CA PRO A 38 -8.23 -4.84 -19.99
C PRO A 38 -7.47 -5.79 -20.93
N LEU A 39 -6.41 -6.42 -20.43
CA LEU A 39 -5.67 -7.49 -21.12
C LEU A 39 -6.02 -8.88 -20.57
N GLY A 40 -6.78 -8.93 -19.47
CA GLY A 40 -7.20 -10.16 -18.81
C GLY A 40 -6.25 -10.62 -17.69
N THR A 41 -6.48 -11.85 -17.20
CA THR A 41 -5.67 -12.47 -16.16
C THR A 41 -4.32 -12.89 -16.72
N VAL A 42 -3.23 -12.38 -16.17
CA VAL A 42 -1.86 -12.66 -16.61
C VAL A 42 -1.11 -13.60 -15.66
N ALA A 43 -1.62 -13.79 -14.44
CA ALA A 43 -1.15 -14.82 -13.52
C ALA A 43 -2.31 -15.34 -12.68
N VAL A 44 -2.52 -16.66 -12.69
CA VAL A 44 -3.47 -17.34 -11.80
C VAL A 44 -2.75 -17.66 -10.50
N THR A 45 -3.13 -16.98 -9.42
CA THR A 45 -2.55 -17.15 -8.09
C THR A 45 -3.59 -16.77 -7.03
N ALA A 46 -3.47 -17.32 -5.83
CA ALA A 46 -4.44 -17.12 -4.77
C ALA A 46 -4.24 -15.75 -4.09
N SER A 47 -5.30 -14.95 -4.05
CA SER A 47 -5.40 -13.68 -3.31
C SER A 47 -4.15 -12.79 -3.36
N PRO A 48 -3.69 -12.36 -4.57
CA PRO A 48 -2.58 -11.43 -4.71
C PRO A 48 -3.03 -10.02 -4.32
N SER A 49 -3.26 -9.79 -3.03
CA SER A 49 -3.96 -8.59 -2.53
C SER A 49 -3.13 -7.31 -2.56
N PHE A 50 -1.81 -7.44 -2.58
CA PHE A 50 -0.90 -6.30 -2.73
C PHE A 50 0.27 -6.66 -3.64
N LEU A 51 0.69 -5.68 -4.47
CA LEU A 51 1.72 -5.87 -5.49
C LEU A 51 2.85 -4.83 -5.32
N ALA A 52 4.08 -5.22 -5.64
CA ALA A 52 5.21 -4.30 -5.77
C ALA A 52 6.13 -4.67 -6.93
N ARG A 53 6.83 -3.67 -7.49
CA ARG A 53 7.87 -3.89 -8.50
C ARG A 53 9.26 -3.87 -7.88
N HIS A 54 10.16 -4.64 -8.47
CA HIS A 54 11.58 -4.46 -8.22
C HIS A 54 12.04 -3.11 -8.79
N PRO A 55 12.88 -2.33 -8.07
CA PRO A 55 13.27 -0.98 -8.52
C PRO A 55 14.07 -0.96 -9.83
N THR A 56 14.80 -2.02 -10.18
CA THR A 56 15.70 -2.06 -11.34
C THR A 56 15.53 -3.29 -12.23
N GLN A 57 14.91 -4.39 -11.73
CA GLN A 57 14.68 -5.60 -12.50
C GLN A 57 13.22 -5.67 -12.99
N PRO A 58 12.94 -6.32 -14.14
CA PRO A 58 11.59 -6.50 -14.60
C PRO A 58 10.90 -7.64 -13.82
N VAL A 59 10.72 -7.43 -12.51
CA VAL A 59 10.11 -8.39 -11.59
C VAL A 59 8.98 -7.73 -10.82
N LEU A 60 7.86 -8.45 -10.74
CA LEU A 60 6.69 -8.12 -9.93
C LEU A 60 6.57 -9.13 -8.80
N TYR A 61 6.25 -8.63 -7.63
CA TYR A 61 5.95 -9.43 -6.43
C TYR A 61 4.53 -9.22 -5.99
N ALA A 62 3.93 -10.25 -5.39
CA ALA A 62 2.66 -10.14 -4.68
C ALA A 62 2.75 -10.81 -3.31
N VAL A 63 1.99 -10.31 -2.34
CA VAL A 63 1.58 -11.13 -1.21
C VAL A 63 0.45 -12.04 -1.66
N ASN A 64 0.39 -13.26 -1.12
CA ASN A 64 -0.76 -14.13 -1.20
C ASN A 64 -1.41 -14.13 0.19
N GLU A 65 -2.49 -13.35 0.32
CA GLU A 65 -3.17 -13.09 1.60
C GLU A 65 -4.04 -14.29 2.00
N LEU A 66 -3.35 -15.27 2.61
CA LEU A 66 -3.88 -16.56 3.03
C LEU A 66 -3.51 -16.83 4.49
N THR A 67 -4.19 -17.78 5.14
CA THR A 67 -3.83 -18.25 6.50
C THR A 67 -2.39 -18.76 6.54
N ASP A 68 -1.98 -19.53 5.52
CA ASP A 68 -0.58 -19.88 5.28
C ASP A 68 -0.02 -18.87 4.27
N GLY A 69 0.47 -17.73 4.77
CA GLY A 69 0.87 -16.60 3.96
C GLY A 69 2.09 -16.86 3.09
N GLU A 70 2.06 -16.39 1.84
CA GLU A 70 3.18 -16.47 0.90
C GLU A 70 3.48 -15.11 0.26
N ILE A 71 4.68 -14.99 -0.30
CA ILE A 71 5.00 -14.06 -1.37
C ILE A 71 5.21 -14.85 -2.65
N SER A 72 4.81 -14.27 -3.78
CA SER A 72 5.05 -14.83 -5.12
C SER A 72 5.80 -13.81 -5.97
N ALA A 73 6.61 -14.29 -6.91
CA ALA A 73 7.41 -13.45 -7.80
C ALA A 73 7.22 -13.86 -9.27
N TRP A 74 7.21 -12.88 -10.17
CA TRP A 74 7.06 -13.09 -11.61
C TRP A 74 8.01 -12.16 -12.40
N ARG A 75 8.58 -12.72 -13.47
CA ARG A 75 9.25 -11.89 -14.48
C ARG A 75 8.21 -11.22 -15.36
N VAL A 76 8.33 -9.91 -15.46
CA VAL A 76 7.46 -9.10 -16.33
C VAL A 76 8.02 -9.13 -17.75
N GLY A 77 7.20 -9.64 -18.66
CA GLY A 77 7.47 -9.69 -20.10
C GLY A 77 6.80 -8.56 -20.88
N SER A 78 6.76 -8.72 -22.21
CA SER A 78 6.07 -7.79 -23.10
C SER A 78 4.56 -7.78 -22.78
N GLU A 79 3.94 -6.61 -22.97
CA GLU A 79 2.49 -6.41 -22.75
C GLU A 79 2.00 -6.84 -21.35
N GLY A 80 2.89 -6.79 -20.34
CA GLY A 80 2.55 -7.13 -18.96
C GLY A 80 2.38 -8.63 -18.67
N ALA A 81 2.77 -9.50 -19.58
CA ALA A 81 2.78 -10.96 -19.34
C ALA A 81 3.66 -11.30 -18.14
N LEU A 82 3.22 -12.28 -17.33
CA LEU A 82 3.91 -12.69 -16.12
C LEU A 82 4.38 -14.14 -16.23
N ALA A 83 5.70 -14.36 -16.11
CA ALA A 83 6.29 -15.69 -16.04
C ALA A 83 6.70 -15.98 -14.58
N PRO A 84 6.28 -17.11 -13.96
CA PRO A 84 6.53 -17.37 -12.55
C PRO A 84 8.02 -17.56 -12.25
N LEU A 85 8.49 -16.98 -11.16
CA LEU A 85 9.84 -17.16 -10.58
C LEU A 85 9.79 -17.98 -9.28
N GLY A 86 8.60 -18.28 -8.76
CA GLY A 86 8.36 -19.06 -7.57
C GLY A 86 7.68 -18.30 -6.44
N SER A 87 7.42 -19.01 -5.34
CA SER A 87 6.86 -18.44 -4.11
C SER A 87 7.70 -18.81 -2.89
N ARG A 88 7.51 -18.10 -1.78
CA ARG A 88 8.12 -18.35 -0.48
C ARG A 88 7.10 -18.11 0.62
N SER A 89 7.08 -18.99 1.62
CA SER A 89 6.26 -18.77 2.80
C SER A 89 6.73 -17.55 3.58
N THR A 90 5.80 -16.66 3.97
CA THR A 90 6.10 -15.56 4.87
C THR A 90 6.33 -16.03 6.29
N GLY A 91 5.89 -17.24 6.64
CA GLY A 91 5.92 -17.80 8.00
C GLY A 91 4.92 -17.14 8.94
N GLY A 92 4.04 -16.31 8.40
CA GLY A 92 2.94 -15.67 9.10
C GLY A 92 1.63 -15.84 8.33
N ALA A 93 0.56 -15.29 8.87
CA ALA A 93 -0.79 -15.37 8.31
C ALA A 93 -1.21 -14.03 7.71
N GLU A 94 -1.98 -14.12 6.62
CA GLU A 94 -2.63 -12.99 5.98
C GLU A 94 -1.68 -11.83 5.65
N PRO A 95 -0.59 -12.07 4.86
CA PRO A 95 0.27 -10.98 4.41
C PRO A 95 -0.54 -10.02 3.52
N CYS A 96 -0.62 -8.74 3.93
CA CYS A 96 -1.46 -7.74 3.26
C CYS A 96 -0.68 -6.61 2.58
N HIS A 97 0.63 -6.53 2.81
CA HIS A 97 1.49 -5.51 2.20
C HIS A 97 2.91 -6.04 2.00
N LEU A 98 3.57 -5.57 0.95
CA LEU A 98 4.98 -5.86 0.70
C LEU A 98 5.70 -4.65 0.08
N ALA A 99 7.00 -4.57 0.30
CA ALA A 99 7.84 -3.52 -0.31
C ALA A 99 9.25 -4.05 -0.57
N VAL A 100 9.83 -3.62 -1.69
CA VAL A 100 11.24 -3.86 -2.01
C VAL A 100 12.07 -2.70 -1.48
N LEU A 101 13.23 -2.96 -0.90
CA LEU A 101 14.15 -1.91 -0.51
C LEU A 101 14.66 -1.15 -1.74
N PRO A 102 14.97 0.15 -1.63
CA PRO A 102 15.37 0.98 -2.77
C PRO A 102 16.62 0.48 -3.53
N ASP A 103 17.51 -0.25 -2.85
CA ASP A 103 18.70 -0.89 -3.46
C ASP A 103 18.38 -2.19 -4.22
N GLY A 104 17.16 -2.70 -4.08
CA GLY A 104 16.72 -3.96 -4.70
C GLY A 104 17.25 -5.23 -4.02
N GLY A 105 17.93 -5.11 -2.88
CA GLY A 105 18.57 -6.26 -2.22
C GLY A 105 17.62 -7.11 -1.38
N HIS A 106 16.51 -6.55 -0.91
CA HIS A 106 15.58 -7.25 -0.02
C HIS A 106 14.12 -6.89 -0.28
N LEU A 107 13.24 -7.85 -0.03
CA LEU A 107 11.79 -7.72 0.00
C LEU A 107 11.29 -7.93 1.43
N LEU A 108 10.39 -7.07 1.88
CA LEU A 108 9.73 -7.18 3.17
C LEU A 108 8.23 -7.44 2.96
N ALA A 109 7.62 -8.23 3.83
CA ALA A 109 6.18 -8.46 3.84
C ALA A 109 5.62 -8.28 5.25
N ALA A 110 4.48 -7.57 5.35
CA ALA A 110 3.72 -7.41 6.58
C ALA A 110 2.61 -8.45 6.64
N ASN A 111 2.61 -9.29 7.66
CA ASN A 111 1.60 -10.31 7.91
C ASN A 111 0.58 -9.76 8.91
N TYR A 112 -0.62 -9.44 8.43
CA TYR A 112 -1.69 -8.87 9.25
C TYR A 112 -2.17 -9.87 10.30
N GLY A 113 -2.52 -11.08 9.88
CA GLY A 113 -3.13 -12.09 10.75
C GLY A 113 -2.21 -12.58 11.87
N SER A 114 -0.88 -12.49 11.72
CA SER A 114 0.08 -12.92 12.75
C SER A 114 0.89 -11.77 13.37
N GLY A 115 0.62 -10.51 13.00
CA GLY A 115 1.31 -9.34 13.53
C GLY A 115 2.84 -9.40 13.35
N SER A 116 3.31 -9.78 12.16
CA SER A 116 4.75 -10.00 11.96
C SER A 116 5.27 -9.41 10.65
N VAL A 117 6.58 -9.21 10.57
CA VAL A 117 7.28 -8.73 9.37
C VAL A 117 8.31 -9.78 8.93
N ALA A 118 8.18 -10.24 7.69
CA ALA A 118 9.10 -11.19 7.08
C ALA A 118 10.10 -10.47 6.15
N VAL A 119 11.34 -10.98 6.07
CA VAL A 119 12.41 -10.45 5.22
C VAL A 119 12.93 -11.53 4.28
N PHE A 120 13.09 -11.18 3.00
CA PHE A 120 13.62 -12.06 1.97
C PHE A 120 14.75 -11.36 1.23
N PRO A 121 15.94 -11.98 1.09
CA PRO A 121 16.98 -11.48 0.21
C PRO A 121 16.53 -11.66 -1.25
N LEU A 122 16.93 -10.74 -2.10
CA LEU A 122 16.71 -10.82 -3.54
C LEU A 122 18.06 -11.03 -4.24
N ASP A 123 18.11 -11.96 -5.18
CA ASP A 123 19.31 -12.13 -6.00
C ASP A 123 19.44 -11.03 -7.08
N ALA A 124 20.52 -11.05 -7.85
CA ALA A 124 20.80 -10.06 -8.90
C ALA A 124 19.73 -10.04 -10.01
N GLN A 125 18.89 -11.05 -10.12
CA GLN A 125 17.77 -11.15 -11.05
C GLN A 125 16.43 -10.79 -10.40
N GLY A 126 16.43 -10.43 -9.11
CA GLY A 126 15.24 -10.12 -8.31
C GLY A 126 14.46 -11.36 -7.85
N VAL A 127 15.06 -12.54 -7.83
CA VAL A 127 14.39 -13.76 -7.36
C VAL A 127 14.50 -13.85 -5.83
N PRO A 128 13.37 -14.05 -5.09
CA PRO A 128 13.40 -14.16 -3.65
C PRO A 128 14.11 -15.44 -3.16
N GLY A 129 15.09 -15.27 -2.29
CA GLY A 129 15.72 -16.36 -1.53
C GLY A 129 14.83 -16.87 -0.39
N GLU A 130 15.40 -17.74 0.45
CA GLU A 130 14.74 -18.17 1.69
C GLU A 130 14.63 -16.99 2.67
N ARG A 131 13.55 -16.98 3.46
CA ARG A 131 13.31 -15.95 4.49
C ARG A 131 14.46 -15.90 5.49
N THR A 132 15.05 -14.72 5.67
CA THR A 132 16.18 -14.49 6.60
C THR A 132 15.72 -14.04 7.98
N ASP A 133 14.54 -13.42 8.07
CA ASP A 133 13.99 -12.95 9.34
C ASP A 133 12.46 -13.02 9.37
N LEU A 134 11.93 -13.14 10.60
CA LEU A 134 10.51 -12.99 10.92
C LEU A 134 10.41 -12.30 12.28
N VAL A 135 10.13 -11.00 12.26
CA VAL A 135 9.97 -10.22 13.49
C VAL A 135 8.49 -10.21 13.87
N VAL A 136 8.18 -10.75 15.04
CA VAL A 136 6.82 -10.78 15.60
C VAL A 136 6.66 -9.54 16.49
N HIS A 137 5.60 -8.77 16.25
CA HIS A 137 5.21 -7.67 17.12
C HIS A 137 4.39 -8.22 18.29
N GLU A 138 4.49 -7.56 19.44
CA GLU A 138 3.78 -7.95 20.64
C GLU A 138 2.93 -6.81 21.20
N GLY A 139 1.74 -7.16 21.70
CA GLY A 139 0.81 -6.25 22.34
C GLY A 139 -0.57 -6.27 21.70
N HIS A 140 -1.41 -5.38 22.17
CA HIS A 140 -2.78 -5.16 21.72
C HIS A 140 -3.13 -3.67 21.84
N GLY A 141 -4.24 -3.26 21.24
CA GLY A 141 -4.76 -1.89 21.32
C GLY A 141 -6.03 -1.76 22.15
N ALA A 142 -6.78 -0.69 21.88
CA ALA A 142 -7.97 -0.34 22.66
C ALA A 142 -9.25 -1.01 22.14
N ASP A 143 -9.29 -1.39 20.85
CA ASP A 143 -10.43 -2.06 20.24
C ASP A 143 -10.28 -3.59 20.39
N PRO A 144 -11.14 -4.25 21.21
CA PRO A 144 -10.99 -5.68 21.48
C PRO A 144 -11.30 -6.57 20.26
N ASP A 145 -12.05 -6.06 19.27
CA ASP A 145 -12.45 -6.82 18.09
C ASP A 145 -11.44 -6.67 16.93
N ARG A 146 -10.70 -5.57 16.90
CA ARG A 146 -9.79 -5.23 15.83
C ARG A 146 -8.32 -5.11 16.25
N GLN A 147 -8.04 -5.05 17.55
CA GLN A 147 -6.73 -4.88 18.15
C GLN A 147 -6.48 -5.87 19.30
N ASP A 148 -7.03 -7.08 19.17
CA ASP A 148 -6.87 -8.18 20.15
C ASP A 148 -5.41 -8.66 20.25
N HIS A 149 -4.63 -8.47 19.19
CA HIS A 149 -3.18 -8.71 19.13
C HIS A 149 -2.53 -7.78 18.09
N ALA A 150 -1.25 -7.95 17.82
CA ALA A 150 -0.53 -7.20 16.80
C ALA A 150 -1.04 -7.54 15.39
N HIS A 151 -1.19 -6.52 14.55
CA HIS A 151 -1.61 -6.63 13.15
C HIS A 151 -0.71 -5.75 12.27
N ALA A 152 0.43 -6.29 11.83
CA ALA A 152 1.33 -5.57 10.94
C ALA A 152 0.66 -5.34 9.59
N HIS A 153 0.39 -4.08 9.24
CA HIS A 153 -0.40 -3.74 8.05
C HIS A 153 0.42 -3.17 6.91
N MET A 154 1.52 -2.50 7.18
CA MET A 154 2.38 -1.91 6.14
C MET A 154 3.85 -1.99 6.52
N VAL A 155 4.71 -2.21 5.53
CA VAL A 155 6.15 -1.96 5.59
C VAL A 155 6.49 -0.81 4.64
N SER A 156 7.20 0.21 5.15
CA SER A 156 7.58 1.41 4.40
C SER A 156 9.09 1.63 4.51
N PRO A 157 9.88 1.21 3.51
CA PRO A 157 11.30 1.50 3.46
C PRO A 157 11.56 3.00 3.39
N GLY A 158 12.62 3.46 4.04
CA GLY A 158 13.13 4.81 3.88
C GLY A 158 13.87 5.00 2.56
N SER A 159 14.13 6.25 2.18
CA SER A 159 15.04 6.57 1.08
C SER A 159 16.46 6.18 1.44
N GLY A 160 17.16 5.49 0.55
CA GLY A 160 18.51 4.99 0.81
C GLY A 160 18.56 4.06 2.04
N ARG A 161 19.42 4.36 3.00
CA ARG A 161 19.55 3.63 4.28
C ARG A 161 18.70 4.22 5.41
N GLY A 162 17.66 4.97 5.08
CA GLY A 162 16.71 5.49 6.08
C GLY A 162 15.94 4.36 6.77
N PRO A 163 15.30 4.66 7.91
CA PRO A 163 14.62 3.65 8.71
C PRO A 163 13.47 3.00 7.93
N ILE A 164 13.33 1.69 8.12
CA ILE A 164 12.18 0.93 7.69
C ILE A 164 11.10 1.11 8.76
N PHE A 165 9.92 1.57 8.35
CA PHE A 165 8.76 1.59 9.22
C PHE A 165 7.91 0.35 8.99
N ALA A 166 7.45 -0.27 10.08
CA ALA A 166 6.39 -1.25 10.06
C ALA A 166 5.20 -0.69 10.85
N VAL A 167 4.11 -0.44 10.15
CA VAL A 167 2.88 0.10 10.73
C VAL A 167 2.05 -1.06 11.24
N ASP A 168 1.64 -0.98 12.51
CA ASP A 168 0.91 -2.05 13.18
C ASP A 168 -0.41 -1.53 13.73
N LEU A 169 -1.50 -1.96 13.08
CA LEU A 169 -2.86 -1.57 13.43
C LEU A 169 -3.25 -2.08 14.82
N GLY A 170 -2.88 -3.32 15.15
CA GLY A 170 -3.30 -3.97 16.38
C GLY A 170 -2.67 -3.40 17.63
N THR A 171 -1.48 -2.82 17.53
CA THR A 171 -0.74 -2.28 18.70
C THR A 171 -0.72 -0.77 18.77
N ASP A 172 -1.48 -0.06 17.92
CA ASP A 172 -1.44 1.41 17.82
C ASP A 172 0.00 1.95 17.69
N SER A 173 0.80 1.36 16.78
CA SER A 173 2.23 1.67 16.75
C SER A 173 2.82 1.71 15.34
N VAL A 174 3.89 2.48 15.20
CA VAL A 174 4.83 2.39 14.10
C VAL A 174 6.18 1.91 14.66
N TYR A 175 6.57 0.71 14.27
CA TYR A 175 7.87 0.14 14.60
C TYR A 175 8.93 0.67 13.65
N ARG A 176 10.16 0.77 14.11
CA ARG A 176 11.30 1.28 13.34
C ARG A 176 12.42 0.25 13.32
N TYR A 177 12.98 0.02 12.16
CA TYR A 177 14.06 -0.94 11.96
C TYR A 177 15.16 -0.39 11.07
N ASP A 178 16.36 -0.87 11.31
CA ASP A 178 17.43 -0.95 10.30
C ASP A 178 17.47 -2.36 9.74
N LEU A 179 18.03 -2.53 8.55
CA LEU A 179 18.38 -3.85 8.04
C LEU A 179 19.88 -4.08 8.24
N ASP A 180 20.25 -5.21 8.82
CA ASP A 180 21.61 -5.72 8.77
C ASP A 180 21.82 -6.46 7.44
N ASP A 181 22.49 -5.83 6.51
CA ASP A 181 22.72 -6.34 5.15
C ASP A 181 23.49 -7.69 5.16
N ALA A 182 24.31 -7.94 6.19
CA ALA A 182 25.12 -9.16 6.26
C ALA A 182 24.27 -10.40 6.63
N THR A 183 23.24 -10.21 7.42
CA THR A 183 22.39 -11.29 7.92
C THR A 183 20.98 -11.28 7.33
N GLY A 184 20.57 -10.17 6.69
CA GLY A 184 19.20 -9.95 6.22
C GLY A 184 18.19 -9.86 7.38
N ARG A 185 18.61 -9.38 8.56
CA ARG A 185 17.77 -9.26 9.74
C ARG A 185 17.41 -7.83 10.06
N LEU A 186 16.21 -7.64 10.58
CA LEU A 186 15.74 -6.36 11.07
C LEU A 186 16.28 -6.10 12.48
N VAL A 187 16.94 -4.95 12.65
CA VAL A 187 17.46 -4.47 13.92
C VAL A 187 16.52 -3.39 14.46
N PRO A 188 15.85 -3.61 15.60
CA PRO A 188 14.90 -2.64 16.13
C PRO A 188 15.56 -1.31 16.52
N ARG A 189 14.97 -0.21 16.14
CA ARG A 189 15.26 1.14 16.66
C ARG A 189 14.22 1.48 17.73
N ALA A 190 14.59 1.37 18.98
CA ALA A 190 13.73 1.71 20.10
C ALA A 190 13.72 3.23 20.39
N PRO A 191 12.64 3.79 20.96
CA PRO A 191 11.35 3.15 21.17
C PRO A 191 10.53 3.10 19.89
N ARG A 192 9.50 2.19 19.82
CA ARG A 192 8.46 2.29 18.80
C ARG A 192 7.65 3.58 18.97
N ILE A 193 7.14 4.11 17.89
CA ILE A 193 6.30 5.30 17.89
C ILE A 193 4.87 4.86 18.20
N ARG A 194 4.27 5.40 19.25
CA ARG A 194 2.89 5.12 19.60
C ARG A 194 1.97 6.19 19.00
N THR A 195 0.87 5.74 18.41
CA THR A 195 -0.23 6.60 18.01
C THR A 195 -1.20 6.80 19.18
N THR A 196 -2.25 7.58 18.99
CA THR A 196 -3.37 7.64 19.93
C THR A 196 -4.02 6.26 20.07
N ALA A 197 -4.44 5.89 21.28
CA ALA A 197 -5.10 4.61 21.51
C ALA A 197 -6.39 4.51 20.68
N GLY A 198 -6.58 3.39 19.98
CA GLY A 198 -7.72 3.15 19.09
C GLY A 198 -7.60 3.77 17.69
N THR A 199 -6.44 4.33 17.34
CA THR A 199 -6.19 4.84 15.97
C THR A 199 -6.23 3.72 14.94
N GLY A 200 -5.66 2.55 15.25
CA GLY A 200 -5.51 1.48 14.27
C GLY A 200 -4.72 1.96 13.04
N PRO A 201 -3.44 2.33 13.18
CA PRO A 201 -2.65 2.85 12.06
C PRO A 201 -2.54 1.82 10.94
N ARG A 202 -2.79 2.24 9.70
CA ARG A 202 -2.88 1.34 8.55
C ARG A 202 -1.76 1.55 7.54
N HIS A 203 -1.75 2.69 6.86
CA HIS A 203 -0.77 3.06 5.84
C HIS A 203 -0.14 4.41 6.16
N LEU A 204 1.10 4.58 5.71
CA LEU A 204 1.91 5.78 5.90
C LEU A 204 2.46 6.25 4.55
N ALA A 205 2.22 7.51 4.20
CA ALA A 205 2.81 8.18 3.05
C ALA A 205 3.99 9.06 3.48
N ARG A 206 5.13 8.92 2.78
CA ARG A 206 6.27 9.82 2.94
C ARG A 206 6.15 10.97 1.96
N HIS A 207 6.37 12.18 2.43
CA HIS A 207 6.41 13.35 1.56
C HIS A 207 7.72 13.38 0.74
N PRO A 208 7.71 13.87 -0.52
CA PRO A 208 8.92 13.96 -1.34
C PRO A 208 10.05 14.82 -0.76
N ASP A 209 9.74 15.73 0.17
CA ASP A 209 10.78 16.51 0.88
C ASP A 209 11.66 15.68 1.83
N GLY A 210 11.25 14.42 2.10
CA GLY A 210 11.95 13.52 3.02
C GLY A 210 11.81 13.85 4.50
N ARG A 211 11.02 14.86 4.86
CA ARG A 211 10.86 15.36 6.23
C ARG A 211 9.47 15.17 6.82
N ARG A 212 8.46 14.98 6.00
CA ARG A 212 7.08 14.82 6.45
C ARG A 212 6.56 13.42 6.14
N CYS A 213 5.71 12.92 7.03
CA CYS A 213 4.98 11.68 6.84
C CYS A 213 3.53 11.87 7.26
N PHE A 214 2.63 11.15 6.60
CA PHE A 214 1.19 11.17 6.88
C PHE A 214 0.72 9.74 7.11
N LEU A 215 0.13 9.50 8.27
CA LEU A 215 -0.35 8.19 8.72
C LEU A 215 -1.86 8.21 8.78
N VAL A 216 -2.52 7.25 8.16
CA VAL A 216 -3.97 7.08 8.29
C VAL A 216 -4.31 6.10 9.40
N GLY A 217 -5.27 6.50 10.23
CA GLY A 217 -5.91 5.66 11.25
C GLY A 217 -7.16 5.02 10.66
N GLU A 218 -7.16 3.69 10.58
CA GLU A 218 -8.28 2.95 10.03
C GLU A 218 -9.50 2.97 10.95
N LEU A 219 -9.28 2.88 12.28
CA LEU A 219 -10.34 2.69 13.25
C LEU A 219 -10.94 4.00 13.76
N ASP A 220 -10.17 5.09 13.72
CA ASP A 220 -10.59 6.40 14.21
C ASP A 220 -10.76 7.44 13.10
N ALA A 221 -10.74 7.00 11.83
CA ALA A 221 -10.96 7.83 10.65
C ALA A 221 -10.05 9.08 10.59
N SER A 222 -8.78 8.96 10.91
CA SER A 222 -7.86 10.10 11.03
C SER A 222 -6.73 10.11 10.02
N VAL A 223 -6.17 11.30 9.81
CA VAL A 223 -4.87 11.55 9.17
C VAL A 223 -3.98 12.27 10.16
N THR A 224 -2.87 11.65 10.55
CA THR A 224 -1.88 12.24 11.46
C THR A 224 -0.66 12.70 10.67
N ALA A 225 -0.27 13.97 10.83
CA ALA A 225 0.92 14.54 10.24
C ALA A 225 2.11 14.42 11.20
N TYR A 226 3.25 13.96 10.67
CA TYR A 226 4.50 13.83 11.41
C TYR A 226 5.65 14.53 10.70
N GLU A 227 6.56 15.08 11.49
CA GLU A 227 7.91 15.40 11.06
C GLU A 227 8.80 14.15 11.21
N LEU A 228 9.53 13.83 10.16
CA LEU A 228 10.56 12.78 10.16
C LEU A 228 11.91 13.43 10.42
N THR A 229 12.52 13.10 11.55
CA THR A 229 13.86 13.60 11.92
C THR A 229 14.96 12.75 11.28
N ASP A 230 16.19 13.28 11.28
CA ASP A 230 17.37 12.63 10.67
C ASP A 230 17.71 11.28 11.34
N ASP A 231 17.39 11.09 12.61
CA ASP A 231 17.53 9.82 13.33
C ASP A 231 16.35 8.86 13.11
N GLY A 232 15.39 9.27 12.27
CA GLY A 232 14.22 8.47 11.90
C GLY A 232 13.10 8.45 12.95
N ALA A 233 13.10 9.39 13.91
CA ALA A 233 11.95 9.56 14.78
C ALA A 233 10.80 10.27 14.01
N LEU A 234 9.55 10.03 14.44
CA LEU A 234 8.38 10.74 13.97
C LEU A 234 7.86 11.60 15.11
N HIS A 235 7.85 12.91 14.91
CA HIS A 235 7.26 13.88 15.84
C HIS A 235 5.91 14.31 15.31
N GLN A 236 4.84 14.05 16.05
CA GLN A 236 3.49 14.41 15.66
C GLN A 236 3.33 15.93 15.66
N HIS A 237 2.93 16.51 14.52
CA HIS A 237 2.51 17.91 14.40
C HIS A 237 1.06 18.10 14.79
N GLY A 238 0.19 17.18 14.33
CA GLY A 238 -1.22 17.23 14.63
C GLY A 238 -2.00 16.18 13.85
N ARG A 239 -3.30 16.27 13.93
CA ARG A 239 -4.23 15.29 13.38
C ARG A 239 -5.48 15.98 12.83
N VAL A 240 -6.01 15.46 11.71
CA VAL A 240 -7.25 15.91 11.08
C VAL A 240 -8.15 14.69 10.80
N GLU A 241 -9.43 14.93 10.60
CA GLU A 241 -10.36 13.90 10.14
C GLU A 241 -10.06 13.52 8.68
N ALA A 242 -10.18 12.23 8.34
CA ALA A 242 -9.93 11.73 6.99
C ALA A 242 -11.10 12.01 6.03
N SER A 243 -12.27 12.39 6.54
CA SER A 243 -13.49 12.67 5.78
C SER A 243 -14.40 13.61 6.56
N GLU A 244 -15.12 14.47 5.85
CA GLU A 244 -16.24 15.26 6.41
C GLU A 244 -17.60 14.60 6.18
N ARG A 245 -17.64 13.43 5.52
CA ARG A 245 -18.88 12.69 5.28
C ARG A 245 -19.38 12.02 6.57
N SER A 246 -20.67 12.04 6.74
CA SER A 246 -21.32 11.26 7.80
C SER A 246 -21.43 9.79 7.41
N GLY A 247 -21.23 8.88 8.37
CA GLY A 247 -21.36 7.45 8.15
C GLY A 247 -20.13 6.67 8.60
N HIS A 248 -19.98 5.45 8.08
CA HIS A 248 -18.82 4.63 8.35
C HIS A 248 -17.64 5.07 7.49
N VAL A 249 -16.61 5.60 8.12
CA VAL A 249 -15.37 6.04 7.46
C VAL A 249 -14.23 5.15 7.92
N GLN A 250 -13.60 4.47 6.97
CA GLN A 250 -12.48 3.56 7.22
C GLN A 250 -11.36 3.82 6.22
N PRO A 251 -10.40 4.72 6.54
CA PRO A 251 -9.29 5.06 5.66
C PRO A 251 -8.52 3.83 5.20
N SER A 252 -8.10 3.82 3.96
CA SER A 252 -7.40 2.70 3.33
C SER A 252 -6.01 3.07 2.83
N GLU A 253 -5.92 3.58 1.62
CA GLU A 253 -4.67 4.01 1.00
C GLU A 253 -4.44 5.49 1.26
N VAL A 254 -3.16 5.87 1.36
CA VAL A 254 -2.72 7.25 1.48
C VAL A 254 -1.51 7.50 0.60
N ALA A 255 -1.52 8.56 -0.20
CA ALA A 255 -0.39 8.92 -1.03
C ALA A 255 -0.24 10.44 -1.17
N VAL A 256 1.01 10.91 -1.20
CA VAL A 256 1.34 12.30 -1.52
C VAL A 256 1.55 12.44 -3.02
N SER A 257 1.05 13.53 -3.62
CA SER A 257 1.33 13.84 -5.02
C SER A 257 2.84 13.99 -5.27
N PRO A 258 3.36 13.65 -6.46
CA PRO A 258 4.80 13.72 -6.74
C PRO A 258 5.42 15.12 -6.54
N ASP A 259 4.62 16.18 -6.68
CA ASP A 259 5.03 17.57 -6.44
C ASP A 259 4.94 17.99 -4.96
N GLY A 260 4.47 17.10 -4.08
CA GLY A 260 4.35 17.34 -2.64
C GLY A 260 3.20 18.26 -2.22
N ARG A 261 2.34 18.71 -3.15
CA ARG A 261 1.32 19.71 -2.82
C ARG A 261 0.03 19.15 -2.24
N PHE A 262 -0.27 17.88 -2.54
CA PHE A 262 -1.55 17.26 -2.17
C PHE A 262 -1.34 15.88 -1.54
N LEU A 263 -2.20 15.58 -0.56
CA LEU A 263 -2.35 14.25 0.01
C LEU A 263 -3.71 13.70 -0.41
N TYR A 264 -3.73 12.43 -0.80
CA TYR A 264 -4.94 11.70 -1.15
C TYR A 264 -5.18 10.60 -0.13
N VAL A 265 -6.44 10.42 0.28
CA VAL A 265 -6.85 9.36 1.22
C VAL A 265 -8.10 8.67 0.68
N GLY A 266 -8.03 7.36 0.50
CA GLY A 266 -9.19 6.54 0.16
C GLY A 266 -10.00 6.21 1.40
N ASN A 267 -11.30 6.48 1.40
CA ASN A 267 -12.20 6.27 2.53
C ASN A 267 -13.25 5.21 2.19
N ARG A 268 -13.06 4.01 2.71
CA ARG A 268 -14.03 2.90 2.63
C ARG A 268 -15.26 3.21 3.49
N GLY A 269 -16.39 2.63 3.15
CA GLY A 269 -17.68 2.89 3.76
C GLY A 269 -18.41 4.05 3.10
N VAL A 270 -17.88 5.27 3.21
CA VAL A 270 -18.42 6.44 2.50
C VAL A 270 -18.07 6.48 1.02
N GLY A 271 -17.13 5.65 0.54
CA GLY A 271 -16.81 5.48 -0.88
C GLY A 271 -16.18 6.69 -1.54
N THR A 272 -15.22 7.34 -0.88
CA THR A 272 -14.62 8.59 -1.37
C THR A 272 -13.11 8.54 -1.46
N VAL A 273 -12.54 9.49 -2.22
CA VAL A 273 -11.15 9.93 -2.08
C VAL A 273 -11.15 11.36 -1.58
N ALA A 274 -10.59 11.57 -0.39
CA ALA A 274 -10.36 12.89 0.16
C ALA A 274 -9.03 13.46 -0.34
N VAL A 275 -9.02 14.77 -0.64
CA VAL A 275 -7.86 15.54 -1.13
C VAL A 275 -7.54 16.62 -0.12
N PHE A 276 -6.31 16.63 0.35
CA PHE A 276 -5.82 17.63 1.28
C PHE A 276 -4.71 18.45 0.65
N ALA A 277 -4.72 19.77 0.85
CA ALA A 277 -3.58 20.62 0.55
C ALA A 277 -2.51 20.51 1.65
N LEU A 278 -1.24 20.50 1.22
CA LEU A 278 -0.07 20.34 2.11
C LEU A 278 0.76 21.63 2.21
N ALA A 279 0.11 22.79 2.13
CA ALA A 279 0.78 24.09 2.20
C ALA A 279 1.25 24.49 3.62
N GLY A 280 0.59 23.96 4.64
CA GLY A 280 0.89 24.22 6.06
C GLY A 280 1.48 23.01 6.78
N ASP A 281 1.52 23.10 8.11
CA ASP A 281 2.01 22.04 8.99
C ASP A 281 1.01 20.86 9.06
N LEU A 282 -0.28 21.15 8.90
CA LEU A 282 -1.35 20.16 8.89
C LEU A 282 -1.99 20.06 7.50
N PRO A 283 -2.44 18.86 7.09
CA PRO A 283 -3.25 18.70 5.89
C PRO A 283 -4.57 19.45 6.01
N GLU A 284 -4.93 20.22 4.99
CA GLU A 284 -6.20 20.94 4.90
C GLU A 284 -7.09 20.29 3.86
N LEU A 285 -8.29 19.81 4.24
CA LEU A 285 -9.23 19.18 3.32
C LEU A 285 -9.74 20.21 2.30
N VAL A 286 -9.51 19.96 1.02
CA VAL A 286 -9.93 20.84 -0.10
C VAL A 286 -11.03 20.24 -0.94
N ALA A 287 -11.15 18.93 -0.98
CA ALA A 287 -12.22 18.23 -1.68
C ALA A 287 -12.39 16.79 -1.17
N GLU A 288 -13.58 16.25 -1.37
CA GLU A 288 -13.86 14.83 -1.17
C GLU A 288 -14.74 14.35 -2.34
N VAL A 289 -14.23 13.39 -3.13
CA VAL A 289 -14.79 12.96 -4.41
C VAL A 289 -15.28 11.53 -4.31
N ASP A 290 -16.52 11.28 -4.78
CA ASP A 290 -17.12 9.95 -4.79
C ASP A 290 -16.37 9.02 -5.81
N THR A 291 -16.06 7.81 -5.39
CA THR A 291 -15.41 6.80 -6.25
C THR A 291 -16.40 6.06 -7.15
N GLY A 292 -17.68 6.15 -6.85
CA GLY A 292 -18.76 5.41 -7.51
C GLY A 292 -18.98 4.01 -6.96
N GLY A 293 -18.24 3.63 -5.90
CA GLY A 293 -18.41 2.44 -5.10
C GLY A 293 -18.35 2.77 -3.63
N GLU A 294 -18.33 1.76 -2.75
CA GLU A 294 -18.35 1.95 -1.29
C GLU A 294 -17.02 1.55 -0.63
N TRP A 295 -16.10 0.88 -1.39
CA TRP A 295 -14.95 0.25 -0.76
C TRP A 295 -13.65 0.49 -1.53
N PRO A 296 -13.22 1.77 -1.71
CA PRO A 296 -11.93 2.10 -2.31
C PRO A 296 -10.79 1.60 -1.42
N ARG A 297 -10.28 0.39 -1.72
CA ARG A 297 -9.27 -0.27 -0.89
C ARG A 297 -7.87 0.23 -1.16
N HIS A 298 -7.58 0.59 -2.41
CA HIS A 298 -6.28 1.09 -2.85
C HIS A 298 -6.46 2.07 -4.01
N PHE A 299 -5.51 2.94 -4.17
CA PHE A 299 -5.37 3.73 -5.38
C PHE A 299 -3.90 3.94 -5.77
N ALA A 300 -3.67 4.19 -7.05
CA ALA A 300 -2.35 4.56 -7.57
C ALA A 300 -2.38 5.92 -8.27
N LEU A 301 -1.36 6.74 -8.01
CA LEU A 301 -1.09 7.98 -8.73
C LEU A 301 -0.12 7.69 -9.88
N ILE A 302 -0.58 7.82 -11.14
CA ILE A 302 0.25 7.57 -12.33
C ILE A 302 0.16 8.77 -13.26
N GLY A 303 1.20 9.58 -13.30
CA GLY A 303 1.19 10.83 -14.05
C GLY A 303 0.09 11.79 -13.54
N ALA A 304 -0.78 12.24 -14.45
CA ALA A 304 -1.90 13.11 -14.11
C ALA A 304 -3.15 12.35 -13.63
N HIS A 305 -3.10 11.02 -13.49
CA HIS A 305 -4.27 10.22 -13.23
C HIS A 305 -4.21 9.51 -11.88
N LEU A 306 -5.38 9.24 -11.32
CA LEU A 306 -5.62 8.44 -10.13
C LEU A 306 -6.45 7.22 -10.53
N TYR A 307 -6.01 6.03 -10.13
CA TYR A 307 -6.67 4.75 -10.41
C TYR A 307 -7.12 4.15 -9.09
N VAL A 308 -8.42 4.09 -8.88
CA VAL A 308 -9.02 3.62 -7.61
C VAL A 308 -9.54 2.20 -7.79
N ALA A 309 -9.00 1.26 -7.03
CA ALA A 309 -9.52 -0.09 -6.91
C ALA A 309 -10.65 -0.11 -5.86
N ASP A 310 -11.89 -0.26 -6.32
CA ASP A 310 -13.04 -0.45 -5.44
C ASP A 310 -13.37 -1.94 -5.36
N GLU A 311 -12.98 -2.57 -4.24
CA GLU A 311 -13.02 -4.01 -4.05
C GLU A 311 -14.43 -4.57 -4.16
N ARG A 312 -15.42 -3.93 -3.51
CA ARG A 312 -16.79 -4.45 -3.42
C ARG A 312 -17.62 -4.13 -4.66
N ALA A 313 -17.25 -3.07 -5.36
CA ALA A 313 -17.90 -2.68 -6.62
C ALA A 313 -17.32 -3.40 -7.84
N ASP A 314 -16.31 -4.28 -7.67
CA ASP A 314 -15.68 -5.02 -8.76
C ASP A 314 -15.17 -4.12 -9.89
N MET A 315 -14.51 -3.02 -9.55
CA MET A 315 -14.09 -2.06 -10.57
C MET A 315 -12.78 -1.35 -10.23
N VAL A 316 -12.12 -0.86 -11.28
CA VAL A 316 -11.12 0.20 -11.19
C VAL A 316 -11.71 1.45 -11.83
N ARG A 317 -11.82 2.52 -11.06
CA ARG A 317 -12.26 3.83 -11.51
C ARG A 317 -11.06 4.71 -11.83
N VAL A 318 -11.10 5.42 -12.96
CA VAL A 318 -10.05 6.32 -13.40
C VAL A 318 -10.50 7.77 -13.18
N PHE A 319 -9.59 8.57 -12.64
CA PHE A 319 -9.78 10.01 -12.47
C PHE A 319 -8.58 10.76 -13.07
N ARG A 320 -8.82 11.94 -13.61
CA ARG A 320 -7.79 12.91 -13.96
C ARG A 320 -7.69 13.93 -12.83
N ARG A 321 -6.50 14.13 -12.32
CA ARG A 321 -6.23 15.15 -11.29
C ARG A 321 -6.06 16.50 -11.95
N ASP A 322 -6.75 17.51 -11.47
CA ASP A 322 -6.47 18.90 -11.81
C ASP A 322 -5.09 19.30 -11.28
N ALA A 323 -4.27 19.92 -12.09
CA ALA A 323 -2.90 20.23 -11.74
C ALA A 323 -2.77 21.34 -10.69
N ASP A 324 -3.74 22.26 -10.61
CA ASP A 324 -3.69 23.42 -9.71
C ASP A 324 -4.35 23.13 -8.37
N THR A 325 -5.49 22.46 -8.39
CA THR A 325 -6.31 22.17 -7.20
C THR A 325 -6.08 20.78 -6.62
N GLY A 326 -5.47 19.87 -7.37
CA GLY A 326 -5.31 18.47 -7.00
C GLY A 326 -6.60 17.64 -7.08
N VAL A 327 -7.76 18.28 -7.33
CA VAL A 327 -9.07 17.61 -7.27
C VAL A 327 -9.22 16.63 -8.44
N PRO A 328 -9.56 15.34 -8.18
CA PRO A 328 -9.77 14.36 -9.22
C PRO A 328 -11.17 14.45 -9.84
N GLU A 329 -11.23 14.40 -11.17
CA GLU A 329 -12.45 14.29 -11.94
C GLU A 329 -12.52 12.94 -12.63
N ALA A 330 -13.66 12.26 -12.56
CA ALA A 330 -13.85 10.95 -13.17
C ALA A 330 -13.69 10.99 -14.70
N VAL A 331 -12.99 10.01 -15.26
CA VAL A 331 -12.75 9.87 -16.70
C VAL A 331 -13.29 8.55 -17.20
N GLY A 332 -14.18 8.61 -18.18
CA GLY A 332 -14.77 7.43 -18.81
C GLY A 332 -15.60 6.57 -17.86
N GLU A 333 -15.90 5.36 -18.30
CA GLU A 333 -16.62 4.37 -17.50
C GLU A 333 -15.66 3.58 -16.61
N PRO A 334 -16.12 3.04 -15.46
CA PRO A 334 -15.32 2.15 -14.63
C PRO A 334 -14.92 0.89 -15.41
N VAL A 335 -13.71 0.41 -15.16
CA VAL A 335 -13.22 -0.84 -15.74
C VAL A 335 -13.58 -2.00 -14.82
N PRO A 336 -14.34 -3.00 -15.29
CA PRO A 336 -14.69 -4.16 -14.48
C PRO A 336 -13.45 -4.99 -14.15
N VAL A 337 -13.18 -5.17 -12.87
CA VAL A 337 -12.13 -6.05 -12.33
C VAL A 337 -12.68 -6.68 -11.06
N PRO A 338 -12.85 -8.01 -11.00
CA PRO A 338 -13.41 -8.66 -9.82
C PRO A 338 -12.54 -8.52 -8.57
N SER A 339 -13.12 -8.01 -7.49
CA SER A 339 -12.52 -7.82 -6.16
C SER A 339 -11.10 -7.21 -6.18
N PRO A 340 -10.87 -6.07 -6.85
CA PRO A 340 -9.53 -5.49 -6.97
C PRO A 340 -9.12 -4.85 -5.63
N THR A 341 -7.88 -5.08 -5.21
CA THR A 341 -7.36 -4.58 -3.93
C THR A 341 -6.09 -3.76 -4.07
N CYS A 342 -5.43 -3.81 -5.23
CA CYS A 342 -4.19 -3.09 -5.49
C CYS A 342 -4.07 -2.77 -6.99
N VAL A 343 -3.67 -1.56 -7.33
CA VAL A 343 -3.28 -1.14 -8.69
C VAL A 343 -1.80 -0.79 -8.67
N LEU A 344 -1.00 -1.45 -9.51
CA LEU A 344 0.44 -1.24 -9.60
C LEU A 344 0.82 -0.79 -11.02
N PRO A 345 1.47 0.40 -11.18
CA PRO A 345 1.97 0.89 -12.46
C PRO A 345 3.11 0.04 -13.03
#